data_49fdadcbb5a393c3fb8132545615d9eb
#
_entry.id   49fdadcbb5a393c3fb8132545615d9eb
#
_cell.length_a   1.000
_cell.length_b   1.000
_cell.length_c   1.000
_cell.angle_alpha   90.00
_cell.angle_beta   90.00
_cell.angle_gamma   90.00
#
_symmetry.space_group_name_H-M   'P 1'
#
loop_
_entity.id
_entity.type
_entity.pdbx_description
1 polymer ?
#
loop_
_entity_poly.entity_id
_entity_poly.type
_entity_poly.pdbx_seq_one_letter_code
_entity_poly.pdbx_strand_id
1 'polypeptide(L)'
;MDSRAALHHVTLSLAGRVVLHDVTFAPVAGELVALCGPNGAGKTTLLRALAGLLPGCDRPDPRRVAYVPQGARSAWGLTVAQIVALGRIPHADAAQAPVERAMETCGIASLRDARVDRISGGEARRAMLARAFATEPDVLLLDEPTADLDPAAAHDVMRLLRRTAENGRAVVAVSHAIELAIQYAHRVVVLAGGRILADLPADRALPAAATAFGMRAGADPAPRLLPR
;
A
#
# COMPACT_ATOMS: atom_id res chain seq x y z
N MET A 1 18.67 10.86 -12.81
CA MET A 1 17.20 10.68 -12.68
C MET A 1 16.97 9.49 -11.76
N ASP A 2 16.41 9.77 -10.61
CA ASP A 2 16.24 8.79 -9.54
C ASP A 2 15.34 7.65 -9.98
N SER A 3 15.83 6.41 -9.96
CA SER A 3 15.03 5.20 -10.16
C SER A 3 14.11 4.97 -8.95
N ARG A 4 13.16 5.89 -8.76
CA ARG A 4 12.02 5.64 -7.90
C ARG A 4 11.19 4.56 -8.58
N ALA A 5 10.58 3.67 -7.82
CA ALA A 5 9.71 2.63 -8.33
C ALA A 5 8.77 3.17 -9.42
N ALA A 6 9.03 2.85 -10.67
CA ALA A 6 8.24 3.28 -11.83
C ALA A 6 8.19 2.17 -12.87
N LEU A 7 7.09 2.09 -13.60
CA LEU A 7 6.91 1.16 -14.71
C LEU A 7 6.66 1.97 -16.00
N HIS A 8 7.33 1.62 -17.06
CA HIS A 8 7.18 2.25 -18.37
C HIS A 8 6.91 1.19 -19.44
N HIS A 9 5.67 1.16 -19.94
CA HIS A 9 5.23 0.22 -20.99
C HIS A 9 5.50 -1.25 -20.62
N VAL A 10 5.21 -1.63 -19.34
CA VAL A 10 5.54 -2.95 -18.82
C VAL A 10 4.44 -3.95 -19.15
N THR A 11 4.81 -5.04 -19.81
CA THR A 11 3.98 -6.24 -19.98
C THR A 11 4.62 -7.38 -19.20
N LEU A 12 3.88 -7.97 -18.26
CA LEU A 12 4.37 -9.04 -17.38
C LEU A 12 3.56 -10.32 -17.53
N SER A 13 4.28 -11.42 -17.65
CA SER A 13 3.71 -12.77 -17.65
C SER A 13 4.13 -13.53 -16.40
N LEU A 14 3.16 -14.18 -15.76
CA LEU A 14 3.38 -15.11 -14.63
C LEU A 14 2.83 -16.48 -15.00
N ALA A 15 3.63 -17.52 -14.82
CA ALA A 15 3.26 -18.90 -15.17
C ALA A 15 2.68 -19.05 -16.59
N GLY A 16 3.27 -18.36 -17.57
CA GLY A 16 2.86 -18.42 -18.99
C GLY A 16 1.62 -17.59 -19.34
N ARG A 17 1.01 -16.88 -18.37
CA ARG A 17 -0.15 -16.02 -18.60
C ARG A 17 0.24 -14.55 -18.43
N VAL A 18 -0.14 -13.70 -19.40
CA VAL A 18 0.05 -12.25 -19.28
C VAL A 18 -0.90 -11.73 -18.19
N VAL A 19 -0.34 -11.05 -17.19
CA VAL A 19 -1.05 -10.48 -16.03
C VAL A 19 -1.11 -8.95 -16.10
N LEU A 20 -0.08 -8.30 -16.60
CA LEU A 20 -0.06 -6.86 -16.87
C LEU A 20 0.18 -6.63 -18.36
N HIS A 21 -0.55 -5.69 -18.95
CA HIS A 21 -0.52 -5.39 -20.37
C HIS A 21 -0.19 -3.92 -20.60
N ASP A 22 1.02 -3.62 -21.03
CA ASP A 22 1.46 -2.27 -21.40
C ASP A 22 1.15 -1.23 -20.33
N VAL A 23 1.59 -1.49 -19.10
CA VAL A 23 1.32 -0.63 -17.95
C VAL A 23 2.42 0.41 -17.81
N THR A 24 2.02 1.67 -17.77
CA THR A 24 2.87 2.82 -17.40
C THR A 24 2.30 3.43 -16.11
N PHE A 25 3.11 3.45 -15.05
CA PHE A 25 2.69 3.99 -13.75
C PHE A 25 3.91 4.41 -12.92
N ALA A 26 3.82 5.57 -12.29
CA ALA A 26 4.82 6.05 -11.35
C ALA A 26 4.14 6.66 -10.10
N PRO A 27 4.56 6.26 -8.88
CA PRO A 27 4.19 6.95 -7.67
C PRO A 27 4.76 8.37 -7.64
N VAL A 28 3.98 9.32 -7.13
CA VAL A 28 4.38 10.74 -7.02
C VAL A 28 4.55 11.11 -5.55
N ALA A 29 5.66 11.76 -5.21
CA ALA A 29 5.90 12.27 -3.87
C ALA A 29 4.80 13.28 -3.47
N GLY A 30 4.33 13.19 -2.25
CA GLY A 30 3.20 13.99 -1.79
C GLY A 30 1.82 13.37 -2.04
N GLU A 31 1.74 12.25 -2.78
CA GLU A 31 0.47 11.62 -3.11
C GLU A 31 0.25 10.28 -2.41
N LEU A 32 -0.97 10.09 -1.88
CA LEU A 32 -1.55 8.78 -1.60
C LEU A 32 -2.36 8.35 -2.82
N VAL A 33 -1.91 7.31 -3.50
CA VAL A 33 -2.61 6.68 -4.61
C VAL A 33 -3.36 5.45 -4.12
N ALA A 34 -4.67 5.40 -4.34
CA ALA A 34 -5.46 4.19 -4.14
C ALA A 34 -5.48 3.38 -5.44
N LEU A 35 -4.95 2.16 -5.41
CA LEU A 35 -5.01 1.22 -6.51
C LEU A 35 -6.22 0.31 -6.33
N CYS A 36 -7.22 0.50 -7.16
CA CYS A 36 -8.51 -0.19 -7.11
C CYS A 36 -8.70 -1.12 -8.33
N GLY A 37 -9.63 -2.05 -8.23
CA GLY A 37 -9.97 -2.96 -9.33
C GLY A 37 -10.46 -4.31 -8.83
N PRO A 38 -11.13 -5.10 -9.67
CA PRO A 38 -11.66 -6.41 -9.30
C PRO A 38 -10.54 -7.41 -8.90
N ASN A 39 -10.95 -8.53 -8.31
CA ASN A 39 -10.01 -9.62 -8.02
C ASN A 39 -9.42 -10.17 -9.32
N GLY A 40 -8.12 -10.48 -9.29
CA GLY A 40 -7.39 -10.93 -10.48
C GLY A 40 -7.03 -9.82 -11.48
N ALA A 41 -7.31 -8.55 -11.20
CA ALA A 41 -6.97 -7.42 -12.08
C ALA A 41 -5.46 -7.18 -12.25
N GLY A 42 -4.61 -7.74 -11.36
CA GLY A 42 -3.16 -7.56 -11.40
C GLY A 42 -2.61 -6.56 -10.38
N LYS A 43 -3.41 -6.10 -9.41
CA LYS A 43 -3.01 -5.07 -8.41
C LYS A 43 -1.76 -5.46 -7.61
N THR A 44 -1.76 -6.64 -6.99
CA THR A 44 -0.60 -7.18 -6.27
C THR A 44 0.61 -7.34 -7.18
N THR A 45 0.38 -7.76 -8.44
CA THR A 45 1.44 -7.91 -9.44
C THR A 45 2.06 -6.54 -9.77
N LEU A 46 1.23 -5.51 -9.92
CA LEU A 46 1.69 -4.14 -10.13
C LEU A 46 2.54 -3.63 -8.95
N LEU A 47 2.09 -3.83 -7.70
CA LEU A 47 2.90 -3.45 -6.54
C LEU A 47 4.21 -4.21 -6.46
N ARG A 48 4.21 -5.52 -6.74
CA ARG A 48 5.43 -6.34 -6.74
C ARG A 48 6.38 -5.94 -7.86
N ALA A 49 5.86 -5.54 -9.03
CA ALA A 49 6.67 -5.02 -10.12
C ALA A 49 7.34 -3.70 -9.74
N LEU A 50 6.59 -2.76 -9.13
CA LEU A 50 7.13 -1.50 -8.61
C LEU A 50 8.19 -1.72 -7.52
N ALA A 51 8.02 -2.75 -6.69
CA ALA A 51 8.99 -3.13 -5.66
C ALA A 51 10.21 -3.88 -6.23
N GLY A 52 10.27 -4.16 -7.53
CA GLY A 52 11.34 -4.92 -8.16
C GLY A 52 11.41 -6.39 -7.71
N LEU A 53 10.29 -6.95 -7.27
CA LEU A 53 10.19 -8.33 -6.76
C LEU A 53 9.85 -9.35 -7.85
N LEU A 54 9.66 -8.92 -9.09
CA LEU A 54 9.33 -9.80 -10.22
C LEU A 54 10.47 -9.83 -11.24
N PRO A 55 10.69 -10.98 -11.91
CA PRO A 55 11.68 -11.08 -12.98
C PRO A 55 11.40 -10.06 -14.10
N GLY A 56 12.45 -9.45 -14.63
CA GLY A 56 12.35 -8.47 -15.73
C GLY A 56 11.91 -7.06 -15.29
N CYS A 57 11.71 -6.83 -14.01
CA CYS A 57 11.47 -5.49 -13.46
C CYS A 57 12.76 -4.90 -12.89
N ASP A 58 12.89 -3.58 -12.99
CA ASP A 58 13.97 -2.85 -12.34
C ASP A 58 13.88 -3.05 -10.83
N ARG A 59 15.06 -3.16 -10.18
CA ARG A 59 15.15 -3.29 -8.73
C ARG A 59 15.49 -1.93 -8.13
N PRO A 60 14.54 -1.23 -7.52
CA PRO A 60 14.82 0.01 -6.83
C PRO A 60 15.70 -0.24 -5.59
N ASP A 61 16.37 0.80 -5.09
CA ASP A 61 17.12 0.73 -3.84
C ASP A 61 16.17 0.31 -2.70
N PRO A 62 16.41 -0.82 -2.02
CA PRO A 62 15.54 -1.32 -0.95
C PRO A 62 15.51 -0.41 0.29
N ARG A 63 16.41 0.57 0.39
CA ARG A 63 16.33 1.63 1.41
C ARG A 63 15.30 2.70 1.08
N ARG A 64 14.93 2.82 -0.20
CA ARG A 64 14.05 3.88 -0.70
C ARG A 64 12.63 3.39 -1.00
N VAL A 65 12.45 2.09 -1.13
CA VAL A 65 11.13 1.49 -1.43
C VAL A 65 10.81 0.42 -0.40
N ALA A 66 9.70 0.57 0.31
CA ALA A 66 9.19 -0.44 1.22
C ALA A 66 7.89 -1.05 0.68
N TYR A 67 7.79 -2.37 0.75
CA TYR A 67 6.60 -3.12 0.36
C TYR A 67 6.03 -3.91 1.54
N VAL A 68 4.74 -3.74 1.79
CA VAL A 68 3.98 -4.50 2.78
C VAL A 68 2.99 -5.40 2.05
N PRO A 69 3.19 -6.71 2.00
CA PRO A 69 2.28 -7.64 1.32
C PRO A 69 0.97 -7.80 2.09
N GLN A 70 -0.06 -8.24 1.37
CA GLN A 70 -1.33 -8.65 1.96
C GLN A 70 -1.11 -9.75 3.00
N GLY A 71 -1.83 -9.69 4.12
CA GLY A 71 -1.75 -10.70 5.16
C GLY A 71 -0.39 -10.82 5.85
N ALA A 72 0.49 -9.80 5.71
CA ALA A 72 1.77 -9.78 6.41
C ALA A 72 1.56 -10.00 7.92
N ARG A 73 2.04 -11.13 8.41
CA ARG A 73 2.03 -11.52 9.82
C ARG A 73 3.41 -12.01 10.20
N SER A 74 3.79 -11.84 11.45
CA SER A 74 4.95 -12.52 12.01
C SER A 74 4.49 -13.81 12.69
N ALA A 75 5.04 -14.93 12.24
CA ALA A 75 4.79 -16.25 12.86
C ALA A 75 5.79 -16.57 13.99
N TRP A 76 6.71 -15.66 14.26
CA TRP A 76 7.84 -15.89 15.15
C TRP A 76 7.60 -15.12 16.45
N GLY A 77 7.94 -15.71 17.59
CA GLY A 77 7.78 -15.10 18.92
C GLY A 77 8.63 -13.84 19.16
N LEU A 78 8.75 -12.99 18.13
CA LEU A 78 9.47 -11.73 18.19
C LEU A 78 8.65 -10.66 18.88
N THR A 79 9.32 -9.72 19.55
CA THR A 79 8.67 -8.54 20.08
C THR A 79 8.34 -7.53 18.97
N VAL A 80 7.45 -6.58 19.25
CA VAL A 80 7.12 -5.50 18.34
C VAL A 80 8.38 -4.73 17.93
N ALA A 81 9.25 -4.39 18.88
CA ALA A 81 10.50 -3.69 18.58
C ALA A 81 11.41 -4.49 17.65
N GLN A 82 11.53 -5.81 17.87
CA GLN A 82 12.32 -6.69 17.01
C GLN A 82 11.75 -6.75 15.58
N ILE A 83 10.43 -6.85 15.44
CA ILE A 83 9.78 -6.83 14.11
C ILE A 83 10.05 -5.51 13.39
N VAL A 84 9.87 -4.38 14.09
CA VAL A 84 10.09 -3.04 13.50
C VAL A 84 11.55 -2.85 13.11
N ALA A 85 12.49 -3.33 13.93
CA ALA A 85 13.93 -3.28 13.65
C ALA A 85 14.34 -4.03 12.37
N LEU A 86 13.58 -5.05 11.93
CA LEU A 86 13.81 -5.70 10.63
C LEU A 86 13.71 -4.73 9.44
N GLY A 87 13.03 -3.59 9.62
CA GLY A 87 12.98 -2.52 8.62
C GLY A 87 14.33 -1.86 8.38
N ARG A 88 15.32 -2.03 9.27
CA ARG A 88 16.68 -1.48 9.13
C ARG A 88 17.64 -2.38 8.35
N ILE A 89 17.25 -3.62 8.05
CA ILE A 89 18.10 -4.56 7.29
C ILE A 89 18.66 -3.94 5.99
N PRO A 90 17.89 -3.22 5.17
CA PRO A 90 18.43 -2.61 3.95
C PRO A 90 19.53 -1.57 4.19
N HIS A 91 19.57 -0.97 5.37
CA HIS A 91 20.58 0.03 5.74
C HIS A 91 21.83 -0.61 6.34
N ALA A 92 21.80 -1.91 6.63
CA ALA A 92 22.87 -2.63 7.33
C ALA A 92 23.28 -1.95 8.67
N ASP A 93 22.30 -1.31 9.34
CA ASP A 93 22.49 -0.64 10.62
C ASP A 93 21.49 -1.16 11.67
N ALA A 94 21.78 -0.88 12.94
CA ALA A 94 20.91 -1.18 14.07
C ALA A 94 20.38 0.12 14.72
N ALA A 95 20.13 1.17 13.92
CA ALA A 95 19.73 2.47 14.41
C ALA A 95 18.39 2.39 15.16
N GLN A 96 18.40 2.77 16.44
CA GLN A 96 17.22 2.73 17.32
C GLN A 96 16.24 3.84 16.98
N ALA A 97 16.72 5.05 16.68
CA ALA A 97 15.88 6.23 16.47
C ALA A 97 14.86 6.06 15.33
N PRO A 98 15.15 5.49 14.15
CA PRO A 98 14.14 5.19 13.14
C PRO A 98 13.08 4.18 13.61
N VAL A 99 13.49 3.18 14.39
CA VAL A 99 12.59 2.16 14.95
C VAL A 99 11.61 2.78 15.93
N GLU A 100 12.09 3.63 16.83
CA GLU A 100 11.27 4.32 17.82
C GLU A 100 10.28 5.29 17.14
N ARG A 101 10.75 6.14 16.23
CA ARG A 101 9.89 7.02 15.43
C ARG A 101 8.79 6.25 14.67
N ALA A 102 9.14 5.10 14.09
CA ALA A 102 8.17 4.27 13.38
C ALA A 102 7.09 3.71 14.30
N MET A 103 7.47 3.24 15.50
CA MET A 103 6.52 2.76 16.50
C MET A 103 5.61 3.87 17.03
N GLU A 104 6.15 5.06 17.28
CA GLU A 104 5.38 6.24 17.69
C GLU A 104 4.39 6.65 16.59
N THR A 105 4.87 6.75 15.34
CA THR A 105 4.05 7.11 14.18
C THR A 105 2.86 6.15 13.99
N CYS A 106 3.06 4.86 14.27
CA CYS A 106 2.02 3.84 14.18
C CYS A 106 1.19 3.66 15.47
N GLY A 107 1.48 4.44 16.54
CA GLY A 107 0.75 4.38 17.81
C GLY A 107 0.92 3.04 18.55
N ILE A 108 2.10 2.42 18.47
CA ILE A 108 2.40 1.12 19.09
C ILE A 108 3.65 1.15 19.99
N ALA A 109 4.14 2.33 20.36
CA ALA A 109 5.33 2.46 21.20
C ALA A 109 5.17 1.76 22.56
N SER A 110 3.96 1.78 23.14
CA SER A 110 3.66 1.09 24.40
C SER A 110 3.71 -0.44 24.31
N LEU A 111 3.69 -0.99 23.10
CA LEU A 111 3.74 -2.43 22.85
C LEU A 111 5.15 -2.92 22.51
N ARG A 112 6.17 -2.10 22.71
CA ARG A 112 7.57 -2.35 22.33
C ARG A 112 8.04 -3.77 22.65
N ASP A 113 7.81 -4.19 23.89
CA ASP A 113 8.29 -5.48 24.42
C ASP A 113 7.24 -6.60 24.35
N ALA A 114 6.04 -6.27 23.85
CA ALA A 114 4.99 -7.25 23.65
C ALA A 114 5.34 -8.18 22.46
N ARG A 115 5.03 -9.47 22.60
CA ARG A 115 5.18 -10.43 21.50
C ARG A 115 4.08 -10.21 20.46
N VAL A 116 4.46 -10.21 19.18
CA VAL A 116 3.53 -9.95 18.05
C VAL A 116 2.42 -11.01 17.96
N ASP A 117 2.66 -12.22 18.43
CA ASP A 117 1.67 -13.30 18.49
C ASP A 117 0.66 -13.17 19.65
N ARG A 118 0.83 -12.17 20.53
CA ARG A 118 -0.02 -11.92 21.71
C ARG A 118 -0.74 -10.57 21.70
N ILE A 119 -0.64 -9.82 20.62
CA ILE A 119 -1.33 -8.56 20.42
C ILE A 119 -2.52 -8.73 19.46
N SER A 120 -3.42 -7.76 19.41
CA SER A 120 -4.57 -7.79 18.50
C SER A 120 -4.14 -7.77 17.02
N GLY A 121 -5.01 -8.21 16.13
CA GLY A 121 -4.75 -8.18 14.69
C GLY A 121 -4.47 -6.77 14.16
N GLY A 122 -5.16 -5.75 14.69
CA GLY A 122 -4.93 -4.35 14.34
C GLY A 122 -3.57 -3.84 14.81
N GLU A 123 -3.15 -4.20 16.03
CA GLU A 123 -1.81 -3.87 16.55
C GLU A 123 -0.70 -4.58 15.75
N ALA A 124 -0.90 -5.85 15.41
CA ALA A 124 0.03 -6.60 14.57
C ALA A 124 0.14 -5.96 13.17
N ARG A 125 -0.98 -5.50 12.59
CA ARG A 125 -0.96 -4.76 11.32
C ARG A 125 -0.18 -3.47 11.44
N ARG A 126 -0.37 -2.68 12.52
CA ARG A 126 0.40 -1.47 12.78
C ARG A 126 1.88 -1.76 12.99
N ALA A 127 2.26 -2.91 13.57
CA ALA A 127 3.64 -3.33 13.69
C ALA A 127 4.29 -3.61 12.31
N MET A 128 3.55 -4.21 11.37
CA MET A 128 4.02 -4.40 10.00
C MET A 128 4.18 -3.08 9.25
N LEU A 129 3.28 -2.12 9.46
CA LEU A 129 3.43 -0.76 8.92
C LEU A 129 4.64 -0.06 9.52
N ALA A 130 4.83 -0.12 10.84
CA ALA A 130 5.98 0.45 11.52
C ALA A 130 7.30 -0.14 11.01
N ARG A 131 7.36 -1.44 10.73
CA ARG A 131 8.52 -2.07 10.08
C ARG A 131 8.84 -1.41 8.74
N ALA A 132 7.83 -1.13 7.92
CA ALA A 132 8.03 -0.45 6.65
C ALA A 132 8.45 1.03 6.85
N PHE A 133 7.89 1.72 7.83
CA PHE A 133 8.29 3.09 8.17
C PHE A 133 9.71 3.18 8.71
N ALA A 134 10.19 2.17 9.45
CA ALA A 134 11.56 2.13 9.96
C ALA A 134 12.62 2.06 8.84
N THR A 135 12.24 1.64 7.63
CA THR A 135 13.10 1.75 6.44
C THR A 135 13.30 3.21 6.01
N GLU A 136 12.49 4.14 6.47
CA GLU A 136 12.45 5.55 6.04
C GLU A 136 12.34 5.71 4.51
N PRO A 137 11.44 4.97 3.85
CA PRO A 137 11.39 4.90 2.40
C PRO A 137 10.85 6.20 1.79
N ASP A 138 11.25 6.48 0.54
CA ASP A 138 10.62 7.52 -0.28
C ASP A 138 9.28 7.05 -0.85
N VAL A 139 9.17 5.74 -1.13
CA VAL A 139 7.99 5.11 -1.71
C VAL A 139 7.50 3.98 -0.81
N LEU A 140 6.23 4.04 -0.44
CA LEU A 140 5.56 3.03 0.38
C LEU A 140 4.50 2.31 -0.45
N LEU A 141 4.65 1.02 -0.64
CA LEU A 141 3.77 0.16 -1.40
C LEU A 141 3.03 -0.80 -0.45
N LEU A 142 1.70 -0.75 -0.43
CA LEU A 142 0.88 -1.43 0.57
C LEU A 142 -0.21 -2.27 -0.11
N ASP A 143 -0.17 -3.57 0.12
CA ASP A 143 -1.18 -4.49 -0.41
C ASP A 143 -2.25 -4.74 0.66
N GLU A 144 -3.42 -4.14 0.48
CA GLU A 144 -4.57 -4.21 1.38
C GLU A 144 -4.25 -3.87 2.85
N PRO A 145 -3.74 -2.65 3.14
CA PRO A 145 -3.31 -2.28 4.49
C PRO A 145 -4.43 -2.25 5.52
N THR A 146 -5.69 -2.19 5.08
CA THR A 146 -6.88 -2.11 5.94
C THR A 146 -7.68 -3.41 6.00
N ALA A 147 -7.22 -4.49 5.34
CA ALA A 147 -7.92 -5.78 5.39
C ALA A 147 -7.99 -6.32 6.82
N ASP A 148 -9.11 -6.93 7.17
CA ASP A 148 -9.39 -7.55 8.48
C ASP A 148 -9.38 -6.55 9.67
N LEU A 149 -9.40 -5.24 9.43
CA LEU A 149 -9.53 -4.22 10.46
C LEU A 149 -11.00 -3.83 10.67
N ASP A 150 -11.34 -3.49 11.91
CA ASP A 150 -12.60 -2.81 12.17
C ASP A 150 -12.63 -1.42 11.48
N PRO A 151 -13.82 -0.83 11.27
CA PRO A 151 -13.93 0.44 10.54
C PRO A 151 -13.10 1.58 11.14
N ALA A 152 -13.04 1.69 12.48
CA ALA A 152 -12.28 2.76 13.13
C ALA A 152 -10.78 2.60 12.89
N ALA A 153 -10.25 1.38 13.06
CA ALA A 153 -8.84 1.07 12.79
C ALA A 153 -8.50 1.25 11.30
N ALA A 154 -9.41 0.91 10.38
CA ALA A 154 -9.22 1.14 8.95
C ALA A 154 -9.10 2.64 8.61
N HIS A 155 -9.97 3.48 9.19
CA HIS A 155 -9.89 4.94 9.06
C HIS A 155 -8.59 5.49 9.63
N ASP A 156 -8.12 4.98 10.78
CA ASP A 156 -6.86 5.42 11.38
C ASP A 156 -5.65 5.09 10.50
N VAL A 157 -5.62 3.90 9.93
CA VAL A 157 -4.56 3.50 8.97
C VAL A 157 -4.59 4.40 7.74
N MET A 158 -5.75 4.64 7.13
CA MET A 158 -5.85 5.50 5.94
C MET A 158 -5.45 6.94 6.24
N ARG A 159 -5.82 7.47 7.40
CA ARG A 159 -5.40 8.80 7.88
C ARG A 159 -3.87 8.88 8.06
N LEU A 160 -3.27 7.83 8.61
CA LEU A 160 -1.82 7.73 8.75
C LEU A 160 -1.14 7.75 7.38
N LEU A 161 -1.63 6.95 6.42
CA LEU A 161 -1.09 6.90 5.07
C LEU A 161 -1.22 8.24 4.33
N ARG A 162 -2.37 8.93 4.50
CA ARG A 162 -2.59 10.26 3.97
C ARG A 162 -1.56 11.26 4.49
N ARG A 163 -1.38 11.34 5.80
CA ARG A 163 -0.37 12.21 6.44
C ARG A 163 1.06 11.85 5.98
N THR A 164 1.34 10.58 5.81
CA THR A 164 2.65 10.10 5.31
C THR A 164 2.93 10.65 3.91
N ALA A 165 1.94 10.65 3.05
CA ALA A 165 2.05 11.24 1.72
C ALA A 165 2.24 12.76 1.80
N GLU A 166 1.40 13.46 2.55
CA GLU A 166 1.48 14.92 2.75
C GLU A 166 2.84 15.38 3.32
N ASN A 167 3.53 14.50 4.04
CA ASN A 167 4.92 14.71 4.49
C ASN A 167 5.97 14.41 3.39
N GLY A 168 5.58 14.37 2.12
CA GLY A 168 6.47 14.30 0.96
C GLY A 168 6.84 12.90 0.48
N ARG A 169 6.27 11.82 1.04
CA ARG A 169 6.48 10.46 0.55
C ARG A 169 5.46 10.11 -0.54
N ALA A 170 5.83 9.19 -1.42
CA ALA A 170 4.88 8.57 -2.33
C ALA A 170 4.26 7.34 -1.67
N VAL A 171 2.94 7.25 -1.63
CA VAL A 171 2.23 6.10 -1.02
C VAL A 171 1.28 5.49 -2.04
N VAL A 172 1.38 4.18 -2.26
CA VAL A 172 0.45 3.42 -3.09
C VAL A 172 -0.19 2.32 -2.25
N ALA A 173 -1.51 2.36 -2.11
CA ALA A 173 -2.26 1.39 -1.33
C ALA A 173 -3.31 0.68 -2.20
N VAL A 174 -3.24 -0.64 -2.30
CA VAL A 174 -4.34 -1.44 -2.84
C VAL A 174 -5.48 -1.44 -1.84
N SER A 175 -6.69 -1.19 -2.31
CA SER A 175 -7.88 -1.24 -1.46
C SER A 175 -9.06 -1.86 -2.20
N HIS A 176 -9.79 -2.72 -1.49
CA HIS A 176 -11.11 -3.20 -1.91
C HIS A 176 -12.26 -2.31 -1.36
N ALA A 177 -11.99 -1.57 -0.27
CA ALA A 177 -12.93 -0.59 0.28
C ALA A 177 -12.81 0.72 -0.51
N ILE A 178 -13.46 0.80 -1.68
CA ILE A 178 -13.30 1.89 -2.64
C ILE A 178 -13.72 3.23 -2.04
N GLU A 179 -14.83 3.27 -1.33
CA GLU A 179 -15.35 4.49 -0.71
C GLU A 179 -14.37 5.04 0.32
N LEU A 180 -13.83 4.16 1.18
CA LEU A 180 -12.78 4.52 2.14
C LEU A 180 -11.52 5.00 1.41
N ALA A 181 -11.10 4.31 0.36
CA ALA A 181 -9.93 4.66 -0.43
C ALA A 181 -10.06 6.05 -1.08
N ILE A 182 -11.20 6.33 -1.73
CA ILE A 182 -11.49 7.64 -2.34
C ILE A 182 -11.52 8.76 -1.30
N GLN A 183 -12.05 8.50 -0.11
CA GLN A 183 -12.11 9.50 0.96
C GLN A 183 -10.73 10.01 1.39
N TYR A 184 -9.70 9.18 1.35
CA TYR A 184 -8.36 9.52 1.82
C TYR A 184 -7.33 9.73 0.71
N ALA A 185 -7.52 9.12 -0.46
CA ALA A 185 -6.56 9.22 -1.55
C ALA A 185 -6.52 10.62 -2.17
N HIS A 186 -5.39 10.97 -2.77
CA HIS A 186 -5.26 12.11 -3.66
C HIS A 186 -5.63 11.70 -5.09
N ARG A 187 -5.26 10.49 -5.47
CA ARG A 187 -5.40 9.92 -6.80
C ARG A 187 -5.88 8.47 -6.71
N VAL A 188 -6.73 8.07 -7.63
CA VAL A 188 -7.22 6.69 -7.75
C VAL A 188 -6.83 6.14 -9.11
N VAL A 189 -6.18 4.98 -9.08
CA VAL A 189 -5.85 4.21 -10.28
C VAL A 189 -6.73 2.97 -10.32
N VAL A 190 -7.46 2.82 -11.41
CA VAL A 190 -8.36 1.68 -11.61
C VAL A 190 -7.71 0.69 -12.56
N LEU A 191 -7.43 -0.51 -12.07
CA LEU A 191 -6.85 -1.60 -12.83
C LEU A 191 -7.91 -2.67 -13.13
N ALA A 192 -8.06 -3.07 -14.39
CA ALA A 192 -8.88 -4.21 -14.78
C ALA A 192 -8.28 -4.94 -15.98
N GLY A 193 -8.35 -6.27 -15.99
CA GLY A 193 -7.77 -7.10 -17.04
C GLY A 193 -6.29 -6.83 -17.30
N GLY A 194 -5.54 -6.48 -16.25
CA GLY A 194 -4.11 -6.18 -16.35
C GLY A 194 -3.78 -4.82 -17.00
N ARG A 195 -4.76 -3.94 -17.21
CA ARG A 195 -4.59 -2.60 -17.80
C ARG A 195 -5.06 -1.52 -16.84
N ILE A 196 -4.41 -0.36 -16.89
CA ILE A 196 -4.93 0.84 -16.22
C ILE A 196 -6.07 1.38 -17.08
N LEU A 197 -7.30 1.33 -16.53
CA LEU A 197 -8.50 1.87 -17.18
C LEU A 197 -8.70 3.35 -16.89
N ALA A 198 -8.27 3.78 -15.71
CA ALA A 198 -8.38 5.18 -15.30
C ALA A 198 -7.26 5.51 -14.29
N ASP A 199 -6.77 6.72 -14.36
CA ASP A 199 -5.83 7.34 -13.42
C ASP A 199 -6.32 8.78 -13.20
N LEU A 200 -7.03 9.02 -12.10
CA LEU A 200 -7.84 10.22 -11.88
C LEU A 200 -7.66 10.78 -10.47
N PRO A 201 -7.84 12.09 -10.25
CA PRO A 201 -8.06 12.64 -8.93
C PRO A 201 -9.18 11.92 -8.20
N ALA A 202 -9.06 11.74 -6.89
CA ALA A 202 -9.97 10.90 -6.10
C ALA A 202 -11.44 11.39 -6.18
N ASP A 203 -11.66 12.68 -6.24
CA ASP A 203 -12.98 13.31 -6.35
C ASP A 203 -13.72 12.96 -7.67
N ARG A 204 -13.02 12.49 -8.68
CA ARG A 204 -13.55 12.12 -10.01
C ARG A 204 -13.52 10.62 -10.29
N ALA A 205 -13.00 9.83 -9.37
CA ALA A 205 -12.69 8.41 -9.63
C ALA A 205 -13.89 7.48 -9.50
N LEU A 206 -14.94 7.86 -8.76
CA LEU A 206 -16.07 6.97 -8.43
C LEU A 206 -16.77 6.35 -9.66
N PRO A 207 -17.08 7.08 -10.75
CA PRO A 207 -17.70 6.47 -11.92
C PRO A 207 -16.84 5.42 -12.61
N ALA A 208 -15.55 5.66 -12.73
CA ALA A 208 -14.59 4.72 -13.33
C ALA A 208 -14.41 3.47 -12.47
N ALA A 209 -14.30 3.64 -11.14
CA ALA A 209 -14.26 2.54 -10.20
C ALA A 209 -15.55 1.71 -10.27
N ALA A 210 -16.71 2.35 -10.22
CA ALA A 210 -18.00 1.67 -10.34
C ALA A 210 -18.09 0.82 -11.61
N THR A 211 -17.69 1.36 -12.74
CA THR A 211 -17.67 0.63 -14.03
C THR A 211 -16.77 -0.61 -13.97
N ALA A 212 -15.56 -0.49 -13.42
CA ALA A 212 -14.61 -1.59 -13.33
C ALA A 212 -15.11 -2.74 -12.44
N PHE A 213 -15.94 -2.43 -11.43
CA PHE A 213 -16.57 -3.42 -10.54
C PHE A 213 -17.93 -3.91 -11.03
N GLY A 214 -18.40 -3.45 -12.20
CA GLY A 214 -19.73 -3.80 -12.70
C GLY A 214 -20.86 -3.19 -11.86
N MET A 215 -20.62 -2.06 -11.18
CA MET A 215 -21.55 -1.34 -10.31
C MET A 215 -21.96 0.00 -10.93
N ARG A 216 -22.91 0.71 -10.31
CA ARG A 216 -23.28 2.08 -10.68
C ARG A 216 -22.83 3.03 -9.57
N ALA A 217 -22.33 4.20 -9.94
CA ALA A 217 -22.11 5.26 -8.97
C ALA A 217 -23.47 5.79 -8.49
N GLY A 218 -23.67 5.90 -7.18
CA GLY A 218 -24.88 6.50 -6.61
C GLY A 218 -24.92 8.02 -6.90
N ALA A 219 -26.12 8.55 -7.00
CA ALA A 219 -26.36 9.99 -7.22
C ALA A 219 -26.28 10.83 -5.92
N ASP A 220 -26.01 10.22 -4.78
CA ASP A 220 -25.95 10.86 -3.47
C ASP A 220 -24.64 11.66 -3.32
N PRO A 221 -24.61 12.81 -2.60
CA PRO A 221 -23.40 13.58 -2.35
C PRO A 221 -22.31 12.83 -1.54
N ALA A 222 -22.66 11.75 -0.83
CA ALA A 222 -21.68 10.83 -0.29
C ALA A 222 -21.32 9.76 -1.35
N PRO A 223 -20.02 9.50 -1.62
CA PRO A 223 -19.64 8.51 -2.61
C PRO A 223 -20.15 7.11 -2.20
N ARG A 224 -21.02 6.53 -3.01
CA ARG A 224 -21.59 5.20 -2.81
C ARG A 224 -21.54 4.38 -4.09
N LEU A 225 -21.24 3.09 -3.93
CA LEU A 225 -21.36 2.10 -4.99
C LEU A 225 -22.70 1.35 -4.83
N LEU A 226 -23.47 1.30 -5.90
CA LEU A 226 -24.74 0.57 -5.95
C LEU A 226 -24.61 -0.63 -6.89
N PRO A 227 -25.22 -1.79 -6.57
CA PRO A 227 -25.30 -2.92 -7.50
C PRO A 227 -26.05 -2.53 -8.76
N ARG A 228 -25.74 -3.20 -9.86
CA ARG A 228 -26.44 -3.04 -11.14
C ARG A 228 -27.78 -3.73 -11.13
#